data_3dca4223a767979855778b488b24b5fb
#
_entry.id   3dca4223a767979855778b488b24b5fb
#
_cell.length_a   1.000
_cell.length_b   1.000
_cell.length_c   1.000
_cell.angle_alpha   90.00
_cell.angle_beta   90.00
_cell.angle_gamma   90.00
#
_symmetry.space_group_name_H-M   'P 1'
#
loop_
_entity.id
_entity.type
_entity.pdbx_description
1 polymer ?
#
loop_
_entity_poly.entity_id
_entity_poly.type
_entity_poly.pdbx_seq_one_letter_code
_entity_poly.pdbx_strand_id
1 'polypeptide(L)'
;MKTFLLRTALLPFCIHSVLAENGLILQFGDKDARLADQVALYIPEGQPASSFTGPEKFEAIWQGQLNLDARSRLIFILEGTGQATLTVDGETLCEKIGTPSERKRLSSGKHDIEVKYRSPDQGSAQLRLFWEGRDFDREPVPTSAFTHETATAILKQKAQLRSGHRLIKSHGCLNCHAQGHNPVAPSLEDIGNRLTTAWLANWILDPYEYRPGSHMPRLFSGEDAAQKAADIAHFLAPPQQRGADEVNPKETRLGGQIFYQQGCIGCHTLDARGGEGRIGLGEGATKYQQSAIANYLLNPARHYDHSRMPDFGFNEKEANALERFLRSLSKSSLPKNQPGNAKRGRMLLTQSGCINCHATDQMKSEMPLPAKLLEINSAQCNKAGYSLSEIQQQAIIAALNSSEKPHHIPAEFAGHQFTALRCAACHDRNGQQAHRKKFHEEIMHLKPADRAIDDEKPGSHKELIPPLDHLGFKLRPEWRTRLLTGNIQPKTRHWLKARMPAFAKHSIEISKGFS
;
A
#
# COMPACT_ATOMS: atom_id res chain seq x y z
N MET A 1 -61.27 -9.56 21.18
CA MET A 1 -60.71 -10.41 20.14
C MET A 1 -60.05 -9.50 19.11
N LYS A 2 -58.75 -9.36 19.13
CA LYS A 2 -57.96 -8.65 18.11
C LYS A 2 -56.99 -9.63 17.49
N THR A 3 -57.25 -9.98 16.25
CA THR A 3 -56.48 -10.94 15.44
C THR A 3 -55.18 -10.32 15.02
N PHE A 4 -54.04 -10.91 15.48
CA PHE A 4 -52.70 -10.57 15.02
C PHE A 4 -52.41 -11.33 13.72
N LEU A 5 -52.31 -10.59 12.59
CA LEU A 5 -51.80 -11.11 11.34
C LEU A 5 -50.28 -11.09 11.36
N LEU A 6 -49.68 -12.27 11.41
CA LEU A 6 -48.23 -12.47 11.17
C LEU A 6 -47.96 -12.21 9.69
N ARG A 7 -47.27 -11.10 9.39
CA ARG A 7 -46.66 -10.86 8.08
C ARG A 7 -45.29 -11.53 8.06
N THR A 8 -45.19 -12.66 7.41
CA THR A 8 -43.92 -13.27 7.00
C THR A 8 -43.24 -12.38 5.98
N ALA A 9 -42.21 -11.66 6.39
CA ALA A 9 -41.32 -10.95 5.49
C ALA A 9 -40.42 -11.96 4.79
N LEU A 10 -40.68 -12.21 3.52
CA LEU A 10 -39.73 -12.85 2.59
C LEU A 10 -38.54 -11.90 2.43
N LEU A 11 -37.42 -12.27 3.02
CA LEU A 11 -36.12 -11.65 2.71
C LEU A 11 -35.80 -11.91 1.24
N PRO A 12 -35.48 -10.88 0.44
CA PRO A 12 -35.03 -11.11 -0.91
C PRO A 12 -33.67 -11.83 -0.83
N PHE A 13 -33.63 -13.00 -1.43
CA PHE A 13 -32.37 -13.66 -1.79
C PHE A 13 -31.62 -12.69 -2.72
N CYS A 14 -30.67 -11.91 -2.19
CA CYS A 14 -29.69 -11.22 -2.99
C CYS A 14 -28.87 -12.27 -3.72
N ILE A 15 -29.23 -12.55 -4.97
CA ILE A 15 -28.33 -13.17 -5.93
C ILE A 15 -27.17 -12.19 -6.05
N HIS A 16 -26.09 -12.43 -5.32
CA HIS A 16 -24.81 -11.77 -5.58
C HIS A 16 -24.43 -12.22 -6.98
N SER A 17 -24.66 -11.36 -7.96
CA SER A 17 -24.00 -11.46 -9.26
C SER A 17 -22.50 -11.49 -8.94
N VAL A 18 -21.87 -12.62 -9.18
CA VAL A 18 -20.41 -12.76 -9.12
C VAL A 18 -19.88 -11.83 -10.21
N LEU A 19 -19.53 -10.60 -9.81
CA LEU A 19 -18.83 -9.68 -10.71
C LEU A 19 -17.49 -10.33 -11.01
N ALA A 20 -17.19 -10.53 -12.29
CA ALA A 20 -15.89 -11.02 -12.71
C ALA A 20 -14.80 -10.07 -12.18
N GLU A 21 -13.84 -10.63 -11.45
CA GLU A 21 -12.71 -9.86 -10.95
C GLU A 21 -11.58 -9.84 -11.98
N ASN A 22 -10.83 -8.75 -12.06
CA ASN A 22 -9.71 -8.61 -12.99
C ASN A 22 -8.58 -9.59 -12.68
N GLY A 23 -7.89 -10.07 -13.72
CA GLY A 23 -6.74 -10.97 -13.64
C GLY A 23 -7.11 -12.44 -13.78
N LEU A 24 -6.07 -13.27 -13.80
CA LEU A 24 -6.13 -14.73 -13.89
C LEU A 24 -5.81 -15.37 -12.54
N ILE A 25 -6.27 -16.58 -12.29
CA ILE A 25 -5.82 -17.40 -11.18
C ILE A 25 -4.53 -18.09 -11.61
N LEU A 26 -3.42 -17.77 -10.93
CA LEU A 26 -2.14 -18.47 -11.07
C LEU A 26 -2.01 -19.48 -9.95
N GLN A 27 -1.93 -20.76 -10.31
CA GLN A 27 -1.82 -21.87 -9.37
C GLN A 27 -0.50 -22.62 -9.57
N PHE A 28 0.16 -23.00 -8.47
CA PHE A 28 1.39 -23.80 -8.42
C PHE A 28 1.09 -25.17 -7.81
N GLY A 29 0.64 -26.11 -8.65
CA GLY A 29 0.18 -27.42 -8.21
C GLY A 29 -0.92 -27.33 -7.15
N ASP A 30 -0.82 -28.10 -6.08
CA ASP A 30 -1.68 -28.07 -4.90
C ASP A 30 -1.10 -27.21 -3.75
N LYS A 31 0.08 -26.63 -3.96
CA LYS A 31 0.83 -25.92 -2.91
C LYS A 31 0.40 -24.47 -2.75
N ASP A 32 0.11 -23.77 -3.84
CA ASP A 32 -0.19 -22.34 -3.79
C ASP A 32 -1.07 -21.85 -4.94
N ALA A 33 -1.82 -20.79 -4.68
CA ALA A 33 -2.53 -20.02 -5.71
C ALA A 33 -2.58 -18.53 -5.35
N ARG A 34 -2.57 -17.68 -6.40
CA ARG A 34 -2.68 -16.23 -6.29
C ARG A 34 -3.33 -15.62 -7.54
N LEU A 35 -3.77 -14.38 -7.45
CA LEU A 35 -4.16 -13.61 -8.62
C LEU A 35 -2.92 -13.14 -9.37
N ALA A 36 -2.99 -13.16 -10.68
CA ALA A 36 -1.97 -12.64 -11.59
C ALA A 36 -2.61 -11.69 -12.61
N ASP A 37 -2.10 -10.48 -12.69
CA ASP A 37 -2.59 -9.47 -13.63
C ASP A 37 -2.29 -9.87 -15.10
N GLN A 38 -1.31 -10.75 -15.32
CA GLN A 38 -0.81 -11.15 -16.63
C GLN A 38 -0.29 -12.59 -16.60
N VAL A 39 -0.16 -13.18 -17.78
CA VAL A 39 0.65 -14.39 -17.96
C VAL A 39 2.11 -13.95 -18.07
N ALA A 40 2.73 -13.76 -16.93
CA ALA A 40 4.14 -13.37 -16.82
C ALA A 40 4.74 -13.91 -15.53
N LEU A 41 5.96 -14.43 -15.59
CA LEU A 41 6.79 -14.78 -14.45
C LEU A 41 8.28 -14.67 -14.79
N TYR A 42 9.06 -14.36 -13.75
CA TYR A 42 10.52 -14.52 -13.76
C TYR A 42 10.97 -15.00 -12.38
N ILE A 43 11.58 -16.19 -12.35
CA ILE A 43 12.05 -16.83 -11.12
C ILE A 43 13.51 -17.26 -11.34
N PRO A 44 14.46 -16.62 -10.64
CA PRO A 44 15.85 -17.03 -10.71
C PRO A 44 16.04 -18.50 -10.29
N GLU A 45 17.04 -19.15 -10.84
CA GLU A 45 17.41 -20.51 -10.46
C GLU A 45 17.61 -20.65 -8.95
N GLY A 46 17.09 -21.72 -8.37
CA GLY A 46 17.19 -21.99 -6.94
C GLY A 46 16.32 -21.10 -6.03
N GLN A 47 15.42 -20.31 -6.59
CA GLN A 47 14.48 -19.50 -5.81
C GLN A 47 13.08 -20.14 -5.79
N PRO A 48 12.32 -19.97 -4.69
CA PRO A 48 10.93 -20.42 -4.63
C PRO A 48 10.06 -19.73 -5.70
N ALA A 49 9.15 -20.49 -6.31
CA ALA A 49 8.24 -19.95 -7.33
C ALA A 49 7.12 -19.09 -6.75
N SER A 50 6.75 -19.35 -5.50
CA SER A 50 5.71 -18.61 -4.78
C SER A 50 5.94 -18.66 -3.27
N SER A 51 5.12 -17.93 -2.51
CA SER A 51 5.25 -17.87 -1.05
C SER A 51 5.16 -19.22 -0.34
N PHE A 52 4.51 -20.23 -0.94
CA PHE A 52 4.29 -21.54 -0.31
C PHE A 52 4.86 -22.70 -1.12
N THR A 53 5.76 -22.43 -2.06
CA THR A 53 6.53 -23.46 -2.77
C THR A 53 7.99 -23.43 -2.35
N GLY A 54 8.70 -24.54 -2.51
CA GLY A 54 10.15 -24.61 -2.36
C GLY A 54 10.89 -24.15 -3.62
N PRO A 55 12.23 -24.23 -3.62
CA PRO A 55 13.09 -23.85 -4.75
C PRO A 55 13.19 -24.96 -5.82
N GLU A 56 12.44 -26.06 -5.70
CA GLU A 56 12.40 -27.15 -6.64
C GLU A 56 11.71 -26.76 -7.95
N LYS A 57 11.83 -27.64 -8.96
CA LYS A 57 11.06 -27.55 -10.21
C LYS A 57 9.56 -27.47 -9.91
N PHE A 58 8.85 -26.70 -10.70
CA PHE A 58 7.45 -26.44 -10.48
C PHE A 58 6.65 -26.45 -11.79
N GLU A 59 5.37 -26.70 -11.63
CA GLU A 59 4.35 -26.45 -12.63
C GLU A 59 3.48 -25.28 -12.19
N ALA A 60 3.07 -24.45 -13.16
CA ALA A 60 2.20 -23.33 -12.93
C ALA A 60 1.10 -23.29 -13.98
N ILE A 61 -0.11 -22.92 -13.56
CA ILE A 61 -1.27 -22.82 -14.44
C ILE A 61 -1.92 -21.46 -14.23
N TRP A 62 -2.08 -20.69 -15.30
CA TRP A 62 -2.94 -19.52 -15.34
C TRP A 62 -4.30 -19.92 -15.91
N GLN A 63 -5.36 -19.59 -15.21
CA GLN A 63 -6.74 -19.89 -15.65
C GLN A 63 -7.63 -18.69 -15.45
N GLY A 64 -8.55 -18.48 -16.38
CA GLY A 64 -9.57 -17.43 -16.35
C GLY A 64 -10.16 -17.19 -17.71
N GLN A 65 -10.44 -15.93 -18.01
CA GLN A 65 -11.09 -15.50 -19.24
C GLN A 65 -10.31 -14.38 -19.93
N LEU A 66 -10.20 -14.48 -21.24
CA LEU A 66 -9.74 -13.43 -22.14
C LEU A 66 -10.98 -12.69 -22.67
N ASN A 67 -11.08 -11.39 -22.39
CA ASN A 67 -12.19 -10.56 -22.83
C ASN A 67 -11.78 -9.75 -24.05
N LEU A 68 -12.57 -9.79 -25.10
CA LEU A 68 -12.38 -9.04 -26.34
C LEU A 68 -13.55 -8.09 -26.56
N ASP A 69 -13.27 -6.80 -26.70
CA ASP A 69 -14.28 -5.78 -26.95
C ASP A 69 -14.92 -5.93 -28.33
N ALA A 70 -14.17 -6.46 -29.29
CA ALA A 70 -14.61 -6.68 -30.66
C ALA A 70 -14.08 -7.99 -31.23
N ARG A 71 -14.78 -8.50 -32.27
CA ARG A 71 -14.28 -9.64 -33.04
C ARG A 71 -12.88 -9.37 -33.57
N SER A 72 -11.94 -10.26 -33.25
CA SER A 72 -10.53 -10.07 -33.57
C SER A 72 -9.92 -11.29 -34.26
N ARG A 73 -8.83 -11.06 -35.00
CA ARG A 73 -7.97 -12.11 -35.55
C ARG A 73 -6.59 -11.96 -34.92
N LEU A 74 -6.26 -12.86 -34.02
CA LEU A 74 -5.09 -12.76 -33.15
C LEU A 74 -4.09 -13.88 -33.45
N ILE A 75 -2.81 -13.57 -33.29
CA ILE A 75 -1.71 -14.50 -33.18
C ILE A 75 -1.23 -14.43 -31.73
N PHE A 76 -1.02 -15.56 -31.09
CA PHE A 76 -0.49 -15.63 -29.73
C PHE A 76 0.93 -16.17 -29.75
N ILE A 77 1.76 -15.68 -28.82
CA ILE A 77 3.16 -16.06 -28.73
C ILE A 77 3.52 -16.22 -27.27
N LEU A 78 4.01 -17.41 -26.89
CA LEU A 78 4.63 -17.63 -25.59
C LEU A 78 6.14 -17.44 -25.71
N GLU A 79 6.73 -16.61 -24.85
CA GLU A 79 8.18 -16.40 -24.78
C GLU A 79 8.72 -16.75 -23.41
N GLY A 80 9.93 -17.32 -23.36
CA GLY A 80 10.59 -17.64 -22.11
C GLY A 80 11.47 -18.87 -22.19
N THR A 81 11.57 -19.56 -21.06
CA THR A 81 12.33 -20.80 -20.87
C THR A 81 11.42 -21.89 -20.33
N GLY A 82 11.81 -23.16 -20.42
CA GLY A 82 10.99 -24.29 -20.00
C GLY A 82 10.01 -24.74 -21.07
N GLN A 83 8.84 -25.23 -20.66
CA GLN A 83 7.78 -25.71 -21.54
C GLN A 83 6.47 -25.00 -21.20
N ALA A 84 5.73 -24.60 -22.22
CA ALA A 84 4.41 -23.99 -22.00
C ALA A 84 3.45 -24.29 -23.15
N THR A 85 2.16 -24.37 -22.81
CA THR A 85 1.05 -24.48 -23.75
C THR A 85 0.02 -23.42 -23.47
N LEU A 86 -0.60 -22.86 -24.50
CA LEU A 86 -1.74 -21.95 -24.42
C LEU A 86 -2.97 -22.62 -25.04
N THR A 87 -4.06 -22.65 -24.29
CA THR A 87 -5.35 -23.11 -24.74
C THR A 87 -6.38 -21.99 -24.61
N VAL A 88 -7.20 -21.79 -25.66
CA VAL A 88 -8.32 -20.84 -25.67
C VAL A 88 -9.57 -21.58 -26.14
N ASP A 89 -10.66 -21.49 -25.37
CA ASP A 89 -11.94 -22.22 -25.63
C ASP A 89 -11.73 -23.73 -25.87
N GLY A 90 -10.79 -24.34 -25.11
CA GLY A 90 -10.47 -25.77 -25.23
C GLY A 90 -9.56 -26.15 -26.41
N GLU A 91 -9.21 -25.20 -27.29
CA GLU A 91 -8.32 -25.44 -28.42
C GLU A 91 -6.88 -24.99 -28.08
N THR A 92 -5.91 -25.87 -28.28
CA THR A 92 -4.50 -25.54 -28.07
C THR A 92 -3.98 -24.68 -29.22
N LEU A 93 -3.60 -23.43 -28.92
CA LEU A 93 -3.09 -22.45 -29.89
C LEU A 93 -1.56 -22.38 -29.92
N CYS A 94 -0.89 -22.53 -28.78
CA CYS A 94 0.57 -22.60 -28.71
C CYS A 94 0.99 -23.86 -27.97
N GLU A 95 1.87 -24.66 -28.60
CA GLU A 95 2.43 -25.89 -28.01
C GLU A 95 3.90 -25.74 -27.60
N LYS A 96 4.56 -24.67 -28.05
CA LYS A 96 5.99 -24.42 -27.81
C LYS A 96 6.28 -22.96 -27.58
N ILE A 97 7.17 -22.70 -26.63
CA ILE A 97 7.75 -21.38 -26.41
C ILE A 97 8.54 -20.94 -27.66
N GLY A 98 8.37 -19.67 -28.06
CA GLY A 98 9.02 -19.06 -29.20
C GLY A 98 8.35 -19.31 -30.55
N THR A 99 7.33 -20.17 -30.61
CA THR A 99 6.58 -20.43 -31.84
C THR A 99 5.25 -19.69 -31.83
N PRO A 100 5.00 -18.73 -32.76
CA PRO A 100 3.70 -18.07 -32.89
C PRO A 100 2.59 -19.08 -33.22
N SER A 101 1.39 -18.84 -32.73
CA SER A 101 0.20 -19.59 -33.14
C SER A 101 -0.15 -19.30 -34.60
N GLU A 102 -1.00 -20.13 -35.19
CA GLU A 102 -1.75 -19.70 -36.36
C GLU A 102 -2.68 -18.54 -35.98
N ARG A 103 -3.10 -17.77 -37.00
CA ARG A 103 -4.03 -16.65 -36.81
C ARG A 103 -5.43 -17.14 -36.45
N LYS A 104 -5.80 -17.02 -35.20
CA LYS A 104 -7.10 -17.43 -34.66
C LYS A 104 -8.14 -16.32 -34.76
N ARG A 105 -9.34 -16.65 -35.23
CA ARG A 105 -10.50 -15.75 -35.19
C ARG A 105 -11.27 -16.00 -33.90
N LEU A 106 -11.41 -14.98 -33.08
CA LEU A 106 -12.21 -14.97 -31.85
C LEU A 106 -13.36 -13.95 -31.96
N SER A 107 -14.51 -14.26 -31.39
CA SER A 107 -15.66 -13.36 -31.31
C SER A 107 -15.39 -12.21 -30.33
N SER A 108 -16.28 -11.24 -30.24
CA SER A 108 -16.33 -10.36 -29.06
C SER A 108 -16.89 -11.12 -27.87
N GLY A 109 -16.47 -10.74 -26.67
CA GLY A 109 -16.89 -11.35 -25.42
C GLY A 109 -15.80 -12.14 -24.71
N LYS A 110 -16.21 -13.05 -23.86
CA LYS A 110 -15.33 -13.83 -22.99
C LYS A 110 -14.94 -15.15 -23.65
N HIS A 111 -13.66 -15.49 -23.54
CA HIS A 111 -13.07 -16.74 -24.02
C HIS A 111 -12.32 -17.38 -22.87
N ASP A 112 -12.53 -18.65 -22.60
CA ASP A 112 -11.78 -19.37 -21.58
C ASP A 112 -10.32 -19.48 -21.98
N ILE A 113 -9.42 -19.09 -21.09
CA ILE A 113 -7.98 -19.15 -21.31
C ILE A 113 -7.29 -19.99 -20.25
N GLU A 114 -6.40 -20.87 -20.69
CA GLU A 114 -5.52 -21.65 -19.82
C GLU A 114 -4.10 -21.63 -20.38
N VAL A 115 -3.12 -21.29 -19.50
CA VAL A 115 -1.69 -21.43 -19.83
C VAL A 115 -1.07 -22.37 -18.82
N LYS A 116 -0.55 -23.51 -19.29
CA LYS A 116 0.24 -24.45 -18.50
C LYS A 116 1.72 -24.20 -18.73
N TYR A 117 2.48 -24.21 -17.65
CA TYR A 117 3.93 -23.99 -17.67
C TYR A 117 4.65 -25.00 -16.79
N ARG A 118 5.78 -25.51 -17.29
CA ARG A 118 6.75 -26.29 -16.53
C ARG A 118 8.11 -25.60 -16.58
N SER A 119 8.70 -25.36 -15.40
CA SER A 119 10.02 -24.74 -15.27
C SER A 119 11.11 -25.54 -15.99
N PRO A 120 12.18 -24.88 -16.49
CA PRO A 120 13.30 -25.58 -17.13
C PRO A 120 14.06 -26.45 -16.13
N ASP A 121 14.87 -27.38 -16.66
CA ASP A 121 15.71 -28.24 -15.85
C ASP A 121 16.85 -27.48 -15.18
N GLN A 122 17.38 -26.44 -15.83
CA GLN A 122 18.46 -25.57 -15.36
C GLN A 122 18.19 -24.12 -15.78
N GLY A 123 18.74 -23.20 -15.03
CA GLY A 123 18.58 -21.77 -15.30
C GLY A 123 17.28 -21.16 -14.75
N SER A 124 17.07 -19.91 -15.06
CA SER A 124 15.90 -19.16 -14.61
C SER A 124 14.63 -19.59 -15.32
N ALA A 125 13.52 -19.72 -14.57
CA ALA A 125 12.19 -19.92 -15.13
C ALA A 125 11.61 -18.57 -15.59
N GLN A 126 11.21 -18.51 -16.86
CA GLN A 126 10.65 -17.30 -17.45
C GLN A 126 9.51 -17.65 -18.40
N LEU A 127 8.41 -16.91 -18.30
CA LEU A 127 7.30 -17.00 -19.25
C LEU A 127 6.65 -15.63 -19.45
N ARG A 128 6.19 -15.38 -20.67
CA ARG A 128 5.41 -14.20 -21.05
C ARG A 128 4.49 -14.55 -22.21
N LEU A 129 3.26 -14.03 -22.16
CA LEU A 129 2.28 -14.14 -23.24
C LEU A 129 2.16 -12.83 -24.00
N PHE A 130 2.36 -12.91 -25.30
CA PHE A 130 2.14 -11.81 -26.24
C PHE A 130 0.99 -12.15 -27.18
N TRP A 131 0.41 -11.11 -27.72
CA TRP A 131 -0.51 -11.20 -28.85
C TRP A 131 -0.17 -10.19 -29.93
N GLU A 132 -0.67 -10.44 -31.12
CA GLU A 132 -0.56 -9.56 -32.29
C GLU A 132 -1.90 -9.58 -33.02
N GLY A 133 -2.39 -8.43 -33.43
CA GLY A 133 -3.63 -8.26 -34.18
C GLY A 133 -3.43 -7.72 -35.58
N ARG A 134 -4.54 -7.45 -36.26
CA ARG A 134 -4.48 -6.74 -37.54
C ARG A 134 -4.12 -5.25 -37.37
N ASP A 135 -4.61 -4.67 -36.28
CA ASP A 135 -4.62 -3.22 -36.06
C ASP A 135 -3.59 -2.78 -35.00
N PHE A 136 -2.81 -3.72 -34.48
CA PHE A 136 -1.73 -3.48 -33.54
C PHE A 136 -0.59 -4.49 -33.70
N ASP A 137 0.62 -4.01 -33.46
CA ASP A 137 1.83 -4.82 -33.47
C ASP A 137 1.92 -5.69 -32.22
N ARG A 138 2.87 -6.61 -32.22
CA ARG A 138 3.13 -7.51 -31.10
C ARG A 138 3.33 -6.75 -29.77
N GLU A 139 2.48 -7.05 -28.80
CA GLU A 139 2.53 -6.49 -27.45
C GLU A 139 2.17 -7.55 -26.41
N PRO A 140 2.54 -7.36 -25.12
CA PRO A 140 2.01 -8.20 -24.04
C PRO A 140 0.50 -8.07 -23.96
N VAL A 141 -0.21 -9.19 -23.73
CA VAL A 141 -1.67 -9.11 -23.55
C VAL A 141 -1.99 -8.19 -22.38
N PRO A 142 -2.80 -7.14 -22.58
CA PRO A 142 -3.07 -6.14 -21.53
C PRO A 142 -3.84 -6.76 -20.36
N THR A 143 -3.56 -6.28 -19.16
CA THR A 143 -4.18 -6.78 -17.92
C THR A 143 -5.70 -6.61 -17.91
N SER A 144 -6.22 -5.59 -18.59
CA SER A 144 -7.66 -5.34 -18.74
C SER A 144 -8.39 -6.41 -19.56
N ALA A 145 -7.65 -7.19 -20.36
CA ALA A 145 -8.22 -8.28 -21.14
C ALA A 145 -8.47 -9.55 -20.31
N PHE A 146 -7.96 -9.62 -19.07
CA PHE A 146 -8.10 -10.82 -18.24
C PHE A 146 -9.09 -10.63 -17.09
N THR A 147 -9.94 -11.64 -16.90
CA THR A 147 -10.83 -11.76 -15.75
C THR A 147 -10.93 -13.21 -15.27
N HIS A 148 -11.46 -13.40 -14.07
CA HIS A 148 -11.86 -14.71 -13.57
C HIS A 148 -13.22 -14.62 -12.88
N GLU A 149 -13.98 -15.71 -12.89
CA GLU A 149 -15.36 -15.69 -12.35
C GLU A 149 -15.43 -16.19 -10.91
N THR A 150 -14.63 -17.19 -10.56
CA THR A 150 -14.76 -17.85 -9.26
C THR A 150 -13.40 -18.11 -8.63
N ALA A 151 -13.17 -17.55 -7.45
CA ALA A 151 -11.97 -17.84 -6.67
C ALA A 151 -12.00 -19.30 -6.16
N THR A 152 -10.96 -20.06 -6.48
CA THR A 152 -10.79 -21.46 -6.04
C THR A 152 -10.59 -21.55 -4.52
N ALA A 153 -10.87 -22.71 -3.92
CA ALA A 153 -10.66 -22.93 -2.49
C ALA A 153 -9.20 -22.68 -2.08
N ILE A 154 -8.25 -23.15 -2.87
CA ILE A 154 -6.81 -22.93 -2.65
C ILE A 154 -6.44 -21.45 -2.72
N LEU A 155 -6.97 -20.69 -3.69
CA LEU A 155 -6.74 -19.25 -3.78
C LEU A 155 -7.21 -18.53 -2.52
N LYS A 156 -8.43 -18.81 -2.04
CA LYS A 156 -8.99 -18.22 -0.82
C LYS A 156 -8.16 -18.56 0.42
N GLN A 157 -7.80 -19.81 0.58
CA GLN A 157 -6.98 -20.28 1.70
C GLN A 157 -5.60 -19.61 1.72
N LYS A 158 -4.89 -19.61 0.59
CA LYS A 158 -3.53 -19.04 0.53
C LYS A 158 -3.53 -17.52 0.62
N ALA A 159 -4.55 -16.84 0.09
CA ALA A 159 -4.74 -15.41 0.30
C ALA A 159 -4.98 -15.08 1.80
N GLN A 160 -5.76 -15.89 2.49
CA GLN A 160 -6.00 -15.76 3.93
C GLN A 160 -4.72 -15.95 4.74
N LEU A 161 -3.92 -16.98 4.46
CA LEU A 161 -2.62 -17.23 5.11
C LEU A 161 -1.65 -16.06 4.90
N ARG A 162 -1.48 -15.60 3.64
CA ARG A 162 -0.66 -14.42 3.34
C ARG A 162 -1.11 -13.20 4.13
N SER A 163 -2.41 -12.96 4.17
CA SER A 163 -2.99 -11.83 4.91
C SER A 163 -2.70 -11.93 6.40
N GLY A 164 -2.90 -13.09 7.01
CA GLY A 164 -2.65 -13.32 8.43
C GLY A 164 -1.19 -13.09 8.81
N HIS A 165 -0.24 -13.67 8.07
CA HIS A 165 1.20 -13.43 8.32
C HIS A 165 1.59 -11.96 8.19
N ARG A 166 1.02 -11.24 7.20
CA ARG A 166 1.26 -9.79 7.07
C ARG A 166 0.70 -8.99 8.23
N LEU A 167 -0.52 -9.32 8.68
CA LEU A 167 -1.16 -8.65 9.81
C LEU A 167 -0.36 -8.85 11.10
N ILE A 168 0.08 -10.07 11.39
CA ILE A 168 0.93 -10.39 12.55
C ILE A 168 2.21 -9.52 12.52
N LYS A 169 2.86 -9.43 11.36
CA LYS A 169 4.08 -8.62 11.19
C LYS A 169 3.81 -7.13 11.30
N SER A 170 2.80 -6.60 10.60
CA SER A 170 2.53 -5.17 10.53
C SER A 170 1.99 -4.57 11.82
N HIS A 171 1.28 -5.35 12.63
CA HIS A 171 0.79 -4.94 13.95
C HIS A 171 1.78 -5.21 15.07
N GLY A 172 2.94 -5.81 14.76
CA GLY A 172 3.99 -6.08 15.74
C GLY A 172 3.58 -7.06 16.83
N CYS A 173 2.69 -8.01 16.53
CA CYS A 173 2.18 -8.97 17.53
C CYS A 173 3.32 -9.71 18.25
N LEU A 174 4.39 -10.07 17.52
CA LEU A 174 5.55 -10.77 18.06
C LEU A 174 6.40 -9.91 19.01
N ASN A 175 6.24 -8.61 19.03
CA ASN A 175 6.96 -7.73 19.97
C ASN A 175 6.51 -7.90 21.41
N CYS A 176 5.26 -8.38 21.60
CA CYS A 176 4.73 -8.73 22.91
C CYS A 176 4.67 -10.26 23.13
N HIS A 177 4.46 -11.06 22.09
CA HIS A 177 4.18 -12.50 22.18
C HIS A 177 5.35 -13.41 21.83
N ALA A 178 6.53 -12.87 21.54
CA ALA A 178 7.75 -13.63 21.31
C ALA A 178 8.95 -12.92 21.96
N GLN A 179 10.03 -13.66 22.18
CA GLN A 179 11.30 -13.05 22.58
C GLN A 179 11.94 -12.44 21.33
N GLY A 180 12.00 -11.13 21.24
CA GLY A 180 12.67 -10.41 20.16
C GLY A 180 12.08 -9.01 19.99
N HIS A 181 12.87 -8.00 20.27
CA HIS A 181 12.48 -6.61 20.08
C HIS A 181 12.77 -6.19 18.63
N ASN A 182 11.74 -6.02 17.84
CA ASN A 182 11.84 -5.44 16.51
C ASN A 182 10.89 -4.24 16.43
N PRO A 183 11.36 -3.01 16.68
CA PRO A 183 10.51 -1.83 16.67
C PRO A 183 9.81 -1.68 15.32
N VAL A 184 8.48 -1.62 15.35
CA VAL A 184 7.65 -1.45 14.15
C VAL A 184 6.96 -0.09 14.10
N ALA A 185 7.25 0.76 15.08
CA ALA A 185 6.65 2.08 15.26
C ALA A 185 7.74 3.17 15.32
N PRO A 186 7.38 4.45 15.09
CA PRO A 186 8.31 5.55 15.18
C PRO A 186 8.99 5.64 16.55
N SER A 187 10.27 6.03 16.59
CA SER A 187 10.97 6.31 17.84
C SER A 187 10.24 7.37 18.67
N LEU A 188 10.20 7.16 19.99
CA LEU A 188 9.66 8.14 20.95
C LEU A 188 10.70 9.21 21.33
N GLU A 189 11.93 9.06 20.93
CA GLU A 189 12.95 10.09 21.17
C GLU A 189 12.61 11.39 20.48
N ASP A 190 12.79 12.47 21.18
CA ASP A 190 12.51 13.84 20.69
C ASP A 190 11.09 14.05 20.14
N ILE A 191 10.13 13.19 20.50
CA ILE A 191 8.75 13.28 19.99
C ILE A 191 8.10 14.61 20.39
N GLY A 192 8.47 15.18 21.55
CA GLY A 192 8.01 16.48 22.02
C GLY A 192 8.48 17.66 21.15
N ASN A 193 9.56 17.50 20.39
CA ASN A 193 10.02 18.48 19.40
C ASN A 193 9.22 18.42 18.10
N ARG A 194 8.44 17.37 17.90
CA ARG A 194 7.67 17.11 16.68
C ARG A 194 6.17 17.30 16.87
N LEU A 195 5.64 16.77 17.96
CA LEU A 195 4.19 16.71 18.22
C LEU A 195 3.81 17.50 19.47
N THR A 196 2.61 18.04 19.46
CA THR A 196 2.09 18.77 20.61
C THR A 196 1.58 17.81 21.68
N THR A 197 1.69 18.19 22.96
CA THR A 197 1.17 17.43 24.09
C THR A 197 -0.32 17.12 23.93
N ALA A 198 -1.09 18.13 23.49
CA ALA A 198 -2.53 18.00 23.30
C ALA A 198 -2.86 16.94 22.24
N TRP A 199 -2.16 16.95 21.10
CA TRP A 199 -2.39 15.94 20.07
C TRP A 199 -1.97 14.55 20.52
N LEU A 200 -0.81 14.44 21.20
CA LEU A 200 -0.33 13.13 21.71
C LEU A 200 -1.30 12.51 22.70
N ALA A 201 -1.88 13.27 23.62
CA ALA A 201 -2.84 12.76 24.58
C ALA A 201 -4.08 12.19 23.88
N ASN A 202 -4.62 12.93 22.91
CA ASN A 202 -5.76 12.46 22.13
C ASN A 202 -5.43 11.22 21.27
N TRP A 203 -4.24 11.22 20.66
CA TRP A 203 -3.76 10.07 19.87
C TRP A 203 -3.58 8.80 20.72
N ILE A 204 -3.00 8.92 21.92
CA ILE A 204 -2.81 7.79 22.84
C ILE A 204 -4.15 7.27 23.34
N LEU A 205 -5.12 8.16 23.58
CA LEU A 205 -6.46 7.83 24.02
C LEU A 205 -7.21 7.03 22.95
N ASP A 206 -7.24 7.52 21.71
CA ASP A 206 -7.90 6.85 20.58
C ASP A 206 -7.19 7.10 19.24
N PRO A 207 -6.24 6.24 18.83
CA PRO A 207 -5.56 6.39 17.56
C PRO A 207 -6.48 6.20 16.34
N TYR A 208 -7.60 5.50 16.49
CA TYR A 208 -8.53 5.20 15.38
C TYR A 208 -9.42 6.39 15.03
N GLU A 209 -9.71 7.28 15.97
CA GLU A 209 -10.43 8.54 15.70
C GLU A 209 -9.64 9.40 14.69
N TYR A 210 -8.31 9.44 14.82
CA TYR A 210 -7.42 10.24 13.96
C TYR A 210 -6.96 9.47 12.71
N ARG A 211 -6.91 8.14 12.79
CA ARG A 211 -6.45 7.28 11.71
C ARG A 211 -7.10 5.91 11.78
N PRO A 212 -8.24 5.70 11.09
CA PRO A 212 -8.98 4.43 11.14
C PRO A 212 -8.16 3.18 10.81
N GLY A 213 -7.09 3.30 10.02
CA GLY A 213 -6.17 2.18 9.72
C GLY A 213 -4.90 2.18 10.56
N SER A 214 -4.92 2.71 11.78
CA SER A 214 -3.77 2.69 12.69
C SER A 214 -3.39 1.26 13.08
N HIS A 215 -2.07 0.99 13.14
CA HIS A 215 -1.55 -0.24 13.75
C HIS A 215 -1.25 -0.07 15.26
N MET A 216 -1.36 1.15 15.78
CA MET A 216 -1.27 1.39 17.23
C MET A 216 -2.58 1.00 17.88
N PRO A 217 -2.57 0.10 18.89
CA PRO A 217 -3.78 -0.29 19.60
C PRO A 217 -4.28 0.81 20.54
N ARG A 218 -5.56 0.79 20.86
CA ARG A 218 -6.14 1.57 21.96
C ARG A 218 -5.85 0.85 23.27
N LEU A 219 -4.81 1.28 23.99
CA LEU A 219 -4.33 0.58 25.19
C LEU A 219 -5.15 0.86 26.45
N PHE A 220 -5.81 2.01 26.50
CA PHE A 220 -6.54 2.46 27.69
C PHE A 220 -8.04 2.50 27.44
N SER A 221 -8.80 2.03 28.43
CA SER A 221 -10.26 2.09 28.45
C SER A 221 -10.74 2.41 29.88
N GLY A 222 -12.02 2.81 30.03
CA GLY A 222 -12.59 3.17 31.32
C GLY A 222 -12.37 4.64 31.69
N GLU A 223 -12.81 5.03 32.89
CA GLU A 223 -12.90 6.42 33.34
C GLU A 223 -11.54 7.13 33.46
N ASP A 224 -10.47 6.38 33.73
CA ASP A 224 -9.12 6.92 33.90
C ASP A 224 -8.28 6.94 32.61
N ALA A 225 -8.82 6.46 31.48
CA ALA A 225 -8.11 6.35 30.21
C ALA A 225 -7.57 7.70 29.70
N ALA A 226 -8.39 8.75 29.77
CA ALA A 226 -8.00 10.11 29.35
C ALA A 226 -6.87 10.66 30.22
N GLN A 227 -6.90 10.40 31.54
CA GLN A 227 -5.85 10.82 32.45
C GLN A 227 -4.53 10.08 32.21
N LYS A 228 -4.56 8.76 31.99
CA LYS A 228 -3.38 7.97 31.64
C LYS A 228 -2.75 8.47 30.33
N ALA A 229 -3.56 8.73 29.31
CA ALA A 229 -3.10 9.28 28.05
C ALA A 229 -2.45 10.67 28.22
N ALA A 230 -3.07 11.55 29.03
CA ALA A 230 -2.53 12.88 29.36
C ALA A 230 -1.18 12.80 30.10
N ASP A 231 -1.05 11.88 31.05
CA ASP A 231 0.19 11.68 31.80
C ASP A 231 1.36 11.28 30.89
N ILE A 232 1.12 10.28 30.02
CA ILE A 232 2.12 9.81 29.05
C ILE A 232 2.48 10.95 28.08
N ALA A 233 1.49 11.67 27.58
CA ALA A 233 1.72 12.80 26.67
C ALA A 233 2.57 13.92 27.32
N HIS A 234 2.33 14.23 28.60
CA HIS A 234 3.13 15.21 29.33
C HIS A 234 4.56 14.74 29.60
N PHE A 235 4.79 13.45 29.75
CA PHE A 235 6.14 12.91 29.87
C PHE A 235 6.88 12.99 28.53
N LEU A 236 6.23 12.57 27.44
CA LEU A 236 6.83 12.52 26.09
C LEU A 236 7.02 13.90 25.46
N ALA A 237 6.10 14.81 25.72
CA ALA A 237 6.08 16.15 25.14
C ALA A 237 5.60 17.16 26.20
N PRO A 238 6.47 17.62 27.10
CA PRO A 238 6.10 18.68 28.05
C PRO A 238 5.53 19.90 27.32
N PRO A 239 4.46 20.51 27.85
CA PRO A 239 3.85 21.68 27.22
C PRO A 239 4.88 22.78 26.95
N GLN A 240 4.95 23.22 25.71
CA GLN A 240 5.83 24.31 25.28
C GLN A 240 4.99 25.54 24.97
N GLN A 241 5.52 26.72 25.27
CA GLN A 241 4.94 27.99 24.81
C GLN A 241 5.10 28.04 23.29
N ARG A 242 3.98 28.19 22.58
CA ARG A 242 3.98 28.34 21.12
C ARG A 242 4.00 29.85 20.82
N GLY A 243 4.95 30.24 19.96
CA GLY A 243 4.85 31.54 19.28
C GLY A 243 3.62 31.55 18.36
N ALA A 244 3.11 32.72 18.08
CA ALA A 244 2.08 32.89 17.06
C ALA A 244 2.63 32.39 15.70
N ASP A 245 1.79 31.65 14.94
CA ASP A 245 2.17 31.29 13.58
C ASP A 245 2.27 32.55 12.73
N GLU A 246 3.47 32.84 12.24
CA GLU A 246 3.71 33.99 11.37
C GLU A 246 3.01 33.77 10.01
N VAL A 247 2.05 34.63 9.71
CA VAL A 247 1.31 34.56 8.46
C VAL A 247 2.08 35.26 7.36
N ASN A 248 2.61 34.51 6.40
CA ASN A 248 3.21 35.03 5.17
C ASN A 248 2.39 34.59 3.95
N PRO A 249 1.50 35.47 3.42
CA PRO A 249 0.61 35.11 2.31
C PRO A 249 1.34 34.64 1.05
N LYS A 250 2.53 35.19 0.76
CA LYS A 250 3.33 34.76 -0.42
C LYS A 250 3.87 33.34 -0.27
N GLU A 251 4.41 33.02 0.90
CA GLU A 251 4.93 31.67 1.17
C GLU A 251 3.80 30.64 1.32
N THR A 252 2.69 31.01 1.94
CA THR A 252 1.49 30.16 2.01
C THR A 252 0.98 29.81 0.60
N ARG A 253 0.91 30.81 -0.30
CA ARG A 253 0.54 30.58 -1.71
C ARG A 253 1.55 29.67 -2.42
N LEU A 254 2.85 29.90 -2.24
CA LEU A 254 3.91 29.05 -2.79
C LEU A 254 3.77 27.61 -2.31
N GLY A 255 3.51 27.39 -1.02
CA GLY A 255 3.28 26.06 -0.46
C GLY A 255 2.08 25.35 -1.09
N GLY A 256 0.96 26.05 -1.29
CA GLY A 256 -0.20 25.53 -2.02
C GLY A 256 0.12 25.14 -3.47
N GLN A 257 0.90 25.97 -4.16
CA GLN A 257 1.35 25.68 -5.53
C GLN A 257 2.26 24.43 -5.59
N ILE A 258 3.19 24.29 -4.64
CA ILE A 258 4.05 23.10 -4.53
C ILE A 258 3.19 21.86 -4.25
N PHE A 259 2.23 21.94 -3.33
CA PHE A 259 1.29 20.86 -3.02
C PHE A 259 0.55 20.38 -4.28
N TYR A 260 0.04 21.31 -5.08
CA TYR A 260 -0.61 21.01 -6.36
C TYR A 260 0.35 20.34 -7.34
N GLN A 261 1.54 20.96 -7.57
CA GLN A 261 2.51 20.49 -8.57
C GLN A 261 3.08 19.10 -8.26
N GLN A 262 3.31 18.79 -6.97
CA GLN A 262 3.83 17.49 -6.57
C GLN A 262 2.75 16.40 -6.50
N GLY A 263 1.47 16.77 -6.65
CA GLY A 263 0.34 15.82 -6.65
C GLY A 263 0.07 15.21 -5.29
N CYS A 264 0.33 15.94 -4.20
CA CYS A 264 0.13 15.49 -2.82
C CYS A 264 -1.30 15.01 -2.56
N ILE A 265 -2.28 15.57 -3.31
CA ILE A 265 -3.70 15.19 -3.24
C ILE A 265 -3.96 13.70 -3.54
N GLY A 266 -3.08 13.02 -4.27
CA GLY A 266 -3.20 11.59 -4.54
C GLY A 266 -3.08 10.71 -3.29
N CYS A 267 -2.43 11.22 -2.22
CA CYS A 267 -2.25 10.53 -0.94
C CYS A 267 -2.92 11.26 0.23
N HIS A 268 -3.19 12.56 0.10
CA HIS A 268 -3.65 13.42 1.17
C HIS A 268 -4.94 14.16 0.82
N THR A 269 -5.71 14.51 1.85
CA THR A 269 -6.82 15.49 1.74
C THR A 269 -6.45 16.76 2.50
N LEU A 270 -7.11 17.87 2.22
CA LEU A 270 -6.89 19.14 2.94
C LEU A 270 -7.76 19.28 4.20
N ASP A 271 -8.68 18.35 4.42
CA ASP A 271 -9.47 18.26 5.66
C ASP A 271 -8.69 17.57 6.79
N ALA A 272 -9.30 17.51 7.98
CA ALA A 272 -8.70 16.92 9.16
C ALA A 272 -8.76 15.38 9.18
N ARG A 273 -9.81 14.77 8.63
CA ARG A 273 -10.11 13.33 8.80
C ARG A 273 -9.57 12.46 7.68
N GLY A 274 -9.37 13.02 6.51
CA GLY A 274 -9.05 12.25 5.32
C GLY A 274 -10.28 11.60 4.70
N GLY A 275 -10.06 10.79 3.66
CA GLY A 275 -11.14 10.07 2.96
C GLY A 275 -10.61 9.30 1.77
N GLU A 276 -11.35 8.30 1.32
CA GLU A 276 -10.98 7.41 0.22
C GLU A 276 -9.55 6.83 0.37
N GLY A 277 -9.23 6.43 1.61
CA GLY A 277 -7.91 5.91 1.96
C GLY A 277 -6.80 6.97 2.01
N ARG A 278 -7.06 8.25 1.74
CA ARG A 278 -6.11 9.36 1.87
C ARG A 278 -6.02 9.87 3.31
N ILE A 279 -4.92 10.51 3.64
CA ILE A 279 -4.62 11.02 4.99
C ILE A 279 -4.96 12.50 5.05
N GLY A 280 -5.77 12.92 6.03
CA GLY A 280 -6.09 14.33 6.27
C GLY A 280 -4.89 15.12 6.78
N LEU A 281 -4.72 16.33 6.27
CA LEU A 281 -3.66 17.29 6.65
C LEU A 281 -4.20 18.54 7.36
N GLY A 282 -5.51 18.65 7.53
CA GLY A 282 -6.16 19.85 8.09
C GLY A 282 -5.84 20.16 9.56
N GLU A 283 -5.08 19.31 10.25
CA GLU A 283 -4.66 19.50 11.64
C GLU A 283 -3.16 19.85 11.79
N GLY A 284 -2.52 20.33 10.73
CA GLY A 284 -1.08 20.62 10.74
C GLY A 284 -0.64 21.53 11.89
N ALA A 285 -1.38 22.62 12.18
CA ALA A 285 -1.02 23.54 13.24
C ALA A 285 -1.31 23.00 14.65
N THR A 286 -2.32 22.17 14.83
CA THR A 286 -2.68 21.62 16.14
C THR A 286 -1.84 20.40 16.51
N LYS A 287 -1.47 19.60 15.51
CA LYS A 287 -0.71 18.36 15.68
C LYS A 287 0.78 18.60 15.87
N TYR A 288 1.39 19.44 15.04
CA TYR A 288 2.84 19.56 14.96
C TYR A 288 3.37 20.80 15.68
N GLN A 289 4.56 20.67 16.28
CA GLN A 289 5.35 21.80 16.75
C GLN A 289 5.78 22.67 15.56
N GLN A 290 6.18 23.91 15.85
CA GLN A 290 6.68 24.83 14.81
C GLN A 290 7.93 24.23 14.15
N SER A 291 8.05 24.38 12.83
CA SER A 291 9.11 23.80 11.97
C SER A 291 9.13 22.28 11.89
N ALA A 292 8.27 21.56 12.60
CA ALA A 292 8.30 20.10 12.60
C ALA A 292 7.82 19.50 11.27
N ILE A 293 6.88 20.14 10.58
CA ILE A 293 6.41 19.70 9.26
C ILE A 293 7.52 19.90 8.23
N ALA A 294 8.19 21.05 8.22
CA ALA A 294 9.30 21.34 7.31
C ALA A 294 10.45 20.33 7.52
N ASN A 295 10.84 20.11 8.77
CA ASN A 295 11.88 19.11 9.11
C ASN A 295 11.51 17.70 8.67
N TYR A 296 10.24 17.30 8.80
CA TYR A 296 9.75 16.02 8.31
C TYR A 296 9.80 15.93 6.78
N LEU A 297 9.41 16.97 6.07
CA LEU A 297 9.44 17.03 4.60
C LEU A 297 10.86 16.99 4.03
N LEU A 298 11.85 17.52 4.76
CA LEU A 298 13.25 17.46 4.39
C LEU A 298 13.86 16.06 4.55
N ASN A 299 13.36 15.27 5.49
CA ASN A 299 13.80 13.88 5.70
C ASN A 299 12.70 13.04 6.35
N PRO A 300 11.75 12.49 5.56
CA PRO A 300 10.61 11.73 6.09
C PRO A 300 10.99 10.45 6.83
N ALA A 301 12.16 9.88 6.55
CA ALA A 301 12.65 8.65 7.17
C ALA A 301 13.43 8.88 8.49
N ARG A 302 13.75 10.14 8.84
CA ARG A 302 14.63 10.46 9.98
C ARG A 302 14.25 9.78 11.30
N HIS A 303 12.95 9.69 11.61
CA HIS A 303 12.46 9.14 12.87
C HIS A 303 11.78 7.78 12.74
N TYR A 304 11.60 7.32 11.51
CA TYR A 304 10.97 6.05 11.20
C TYR A 304 11.33 5.61 9.79
N ASP A 305 12.26 4.69 9.69
CA ASP A 305 12.76 4.17 8.40
C ASP A 305 11.68 3.58 7.49
N HIS A 306 10.59 3.05 8.08
CA HIS A 306 9.45 2.52 7.35
C HIS A 306 8.39 3.59 7.02
N SER A 307 8.75 4.89 7.05
CA SER A 307 7.85 5.94 6.61
C SER A 307 7.31 5.66 5.20
N ARG A 308 5.99 5.73 5.05
CA ARG A 308 5.34 5.62 3.75
C ARG A 308 5.35 6.92 2.96
N MET A 309 5.60 8.04 3.62
CA MET A 309 5.85 9.32 2.96
C MET A 309 7.23 9.26 2.30
N PRO A 310 7.31 9.34 0.97
CA PRO A 310 8.58 9.31 0.27
C PRO A 310 9.31 10.65 0.35
N ASP A 311 10.61 10.63 0.06
CA ASP A 311 11.43 11.82 0.01
C ASP A 311 11.33 12.50 -1.37
N PHE A 312 10.76 13.69 -1.42
CA PHE A 312 10.65 14.51 -2.64
C PHE A 312 11.89 15.35 -2.92
N GLY A 313 12.90 15.33 -2.06
CA GLY A 313 14.09 16.15 -2.18
C GLY A 313 13.77 17.65 -2.13
N PHE A 314 12.90 18.06 -1.21
CA PHE A 314 12.61 19.48 -1.00
C PHE A 314 13.82 20.21 -0.42
N ASN A 315 14.01 21.46 -0.83
CA ASN A 315 14.90 22.37 -0.12
C ASN A 315 14.16 23.08 1.02
N GLU A 316 14.90 23.77 1.90
CA GLU A 316 14.34 24.46 3.07
C GLU A 316 13.23 25.46 2.71
N LYS A 317 13.39 26.21 1.63
CA LYS A 317 12.40 27.19 1.19
C LYS A 317 11.08 26.51 0.78
N GLU A 318 11.15 25.40 0.06
CA GLU A 318 9.99 24.60 -0.35
C GLU A 318 9.30 23.95 0.86
N ALA A 319 10.09 23.34 1.76
CA ALA A 319 9.58 22.69 2.96
C ALA A 319 8.89 23.70 3.91
N ASN A 320 9.50 24.87 4.13
CA ASN A 320 8.91 25.95 4.94
C ASN A 320 7.62 26.51 4.31
N ALA A 321 7.60 26.70 2.99
CA ALA A 321 6.40 27.15 2.29
C ALA A 321 5.25 26.14 2.41
N LEU A 322 5.54 24.84 2.27
CA LEU A 322 4.58 23.76 2.49
C LEU A 322 4.08 23.74 3.94
N GLU A 323 4.96 23.88 4.93
CA GLU A 323 4.54 23.95 6.34
C GLU A 323 3.58 25.12 6.57
N ARG A 324 3.90 26.33 6.11
CA ARG A 324 3.02 27.49 6.24
C ARG A 324 1.65 27.25 5.60
N PHE A 325 1.63 26.66 4.41
CA PHE A 325 0.38 26.27 3.75
C PHE A 325 -0.42 25.27 4.57
N LEU A 326 0.20 24.16 5.03
CA LEU A 326 -0.47 23.13 5.80
C LEU A 326 -0.96 23.63 7.16
N ARG A 327 -0.21 24.52 7.82
CA ARG A 327 -0.64 25.15 9.07
C ARG A 327 -1.83 26.10 8.87
N SER A 328 -1.91 26.78 7.73
CA SER A 328 -3.03 27.67 7.41
C SER A 328 -4.36 26.93 7.18
N LEU A 329 -4.33 25.61 6.96
CA LEU A 329 -5.53 24.77 6.80
C LEU A 329 -6.22 24.45 8.13
N SER A 330 -5.51 24.57 9.27
CA SER A 330 -6.04 24.17 10.57
C SER A 330 -7.16 25.10 11.02
N LYS A 331 -8.37 24.55 11.05
CA LYS A 331 -9.59 25.28 11.46
C LYS A 331 -10.13 24.82 12.81
N SER A 332 -9.67 23.67 13.30
CA SER A 332 -10.18 23.03 14.52
C SER A 332 -9.25 23.23 15.70
N SER A 333 -9.82 23.30 16.88
CA SER A 333 -9.09 23.12 18.14
C SER A 333 -9.20 21.66 18.57
N LEU A 334 -8.11 21.10 19.09
CA LEU A 334 -8.17 19.78 19.72
C LEU A 334 -9.03 19.84 20.99
N PRO A 335 -9.67 18.72 21.39
CA PRO A 335 -10.31 18.62 22.69
C PRO A 335 -9.35 19.02 23.81
N LYS A 336 -9.86 19.70 24.84
CA LYS A 336 -9.05 20.05 26.02
C LYS A 336 -8.66 18.78 26.74
N ASN A 337 -7.37 18.61 26.99
CA ASN A 337 -6.85 17.47 27.75
C ASN A 337 -6.80 17.81 29.24
N GLN A 338 -6.85 16.77 30.06
CA GLN A 338 -6.56 16.86 31.49
C GLN A 338 -5.09 17.27 31.70
N PRO A 339 -4.77 18.01 32.77
CA PRO A 339 -3.40 18.20 33.19
C PRO A 339 -2.73 16.84 33.45
N GLY A 340 -1.53 16.64 32.89
CA GLY A 340 -0.81 15.37 33.02
C GLY A 340 0.28 15.40 34.09
N ASN A 341 0.60 14.24 34.61
CA ASN A 341 1.70 14.00 35.54
C ASN A 341 2.82 13.23 34.83
N ALA A 342 3.92 13.90 34.48
CA ALA A 342 5.03 13.32 33.73
C ALA A 342 5.69 12.13 34.46
N LYS A 343 5.80 12.13 35.81
CA LYS A 343 6.36 11.01 36.59
C LYS A 343 5.48 9.78 36.44
N ARG A 344 4.16 9.92 36.56
CA ARG A 344 3.20 8.83 36.35
C ARG A 344 3.20 8.40 34.87
N GLY A 345 3.33 9.35 33.94
CA GLY A 345 3.43 9.06 32.50
C GLY A 345 4.61 8.17 32.15
N ARG A 346 5.79 8.44 32.72
CA ARG A 346 6.98 7.58 32.56
C ARG A 346 6.72 6.14 33.02
N MET A 347 6.15 5.97 34.19
CA MET A 347 5.80 4.66 34.74
C MET A 347 4.79 3.92 33.83
N LEU A 348 3.73 4.60 33.41
CA LEU A 348 2.73 4.03 32.51
C LEU A 348 3.33 3.62 31.16
N LEU A 349 4.26 4.40 30.61
CA LEU A 349 4.93 4.10 29.33
C LEU A 349 5.68 2.75 29.39
N THR A 350 6.41 2.48 30.49
CA THR A 350 7.14 1.22 30.66
C THR A 350 6.23 0.05 30.95
N GLN A 351 5.15 0.25 31.71
CA GLN A 351 4.25 -0.81 32.16
C GLN A 351 3.16 -1.18 31.14
N SER A 352 2.82 -0.28 30.22
CA SER A 352 1.74 -0.51 29.25
C SER A 352 2.22 -1.06 27.90
N GLY A 353 3.49 -1.43 27.77
CA GLY A 353 4.03 -2.07 26.56
C GLY A 353 4.33 -1.12 25.40
N CYS A 354 4.30 0.20 25.57
CA CYS A 354 4.62 1.16 24.50
C CYS A 354 6.01 0.91 23.93
N ILE A 355 6.99 0.61 24.79
CA ILE A 355 8.40 0.36 24.44
C ILE A 355 8.57 -0.92 23.62
N ASN A 356 7.66 -1.86 23.67
CA ASN A 356 7.73 -3.09 22.86
C ASN A 356 7.62 -2.79 21.36
N CYS A 357 6.92 -1.72 20.98
CA CYS A 357 6.74 -1.29 19.59
C CYS A 357 7.58 -0.06 19.23
N HIS A 358 7.76 0.87 20.18
CA HIS A 358 8.47 2.13 19.97
C HIS A 358 9.90 2.05 20.50
N ALA A 359 10.88 2.29 19.63
CA ALA A 359 12.27 2.36 20.06
C ALA A 359 12.51 3.53 21.00
N THR A 360 13.34 3.30 22.03
CA THR A 360 13.89 4.31 22.91
C THR A 360 15.20 3.78 23.49
N ASP A 361 16.25 4.58 23.49
CA ASP A 361 17.58 4.15 23.99
C ASP A 361 17.67 4.22 25.52
N GLN A 362 16.73 4.90 26.16
CA GLN A 362 16.81 5.24 27.58
C GLN A 362 15.90 4.40 28.50
N MET A 363 14.99 3.62 27.96
CA MET A 363 14.00 2.90 28.76
C MET A 363 13.80 1.47 28.28
N LYS A 364 13.52 0.56 29.21
CA LYS A 364 13.17 -0.83 28.94
C LYS A 364 11.72 -1.09 29.31
N SER A 365 11.07 -2.00 28.59
CA SER A 365 9.71 -2.43 28.92
C SER A 365 9.72 -3.19 30.25
N GLU A 366 8.80 -2.83 31.15
CA GLU A 366 8.51 -3.54 32.40
C GLU A 366 7.23 -4.39 32.26
N MET A 367 6.63 -4.40 31.08
CA MET A 367 5.44 -5.20 30.82
C MET A 367 5.80 -6.70 30.86
N PRO A 368 5.10 -7.51 31.66
CA PRO A 368 5.26 -8.95 31.61
C PRO A 368 4.92 -9.47 30.22
N LEU A 369 5.72 -10.40 29.70
CA LEU A 369 5.41 -11.03 28.42
C LEU A 369 4.08 -11.78 28.55
N PRO A 370 3.07 -11.48 27.71
CA PRO A 370 1.82 -12.21 27.71
C PRO A 370 2.03 -13.65 27.21
N ALA A 371 0.98 -14.49 27.33
CA ALA A 371 0.96 -15.86 26.83
C ALA A 371 1.45 -15.96 25.37
N LYS A 372 2.03 -17.10 24.99
CA LYS A 372 2.49 -17.35 23.63
C LYS A 372 1.39 -17.07 22.62
N LEU A 373 1.75 -16.49 21.49
CA LEU A 373 0.81 -16.09 20.44
C LEU A 373 -0.10 -17.25 19.97
N LEU A 374 0.42 -18.48 20.00
CA LEU A 374 -0.31 -19.71 19.64
C LEU A 374 -1.46 -20.07 20.60
N GLU A 375 -1.51 -19.48 21.78
CA GLU A 375 -2.55 -19.72 22.80
C GLU A 375 -3.68 -18.69 22.74
N ILE A 376 -3.63 -17.76 21.77
CA ILE A 376 -4.57 -16.64 21.66
C ILE A 376 -5.72 -17.01 20.74
N ASN A 377 -6.94 -16.80 21.22
CA ASN A 377 -8.16 -16.87 20.41
C ASN A 377 -8.59 -15.47 19.90
N SER A 378 -9.57 -15.42 18.99
CA SER A 378 -10.05 -14.19 18.38
C SER A 378 -10.56 -13.15 19.39
N ALA A 379 -11.19 -13.57 20.47
CA ALA A 379 -11.70 -12.68 21.51
C ALA A 379 -10.58 -11.95 22.27
N GLN A 380 -9.41 -12.55 22.39
CA GLN A 380 -8.26 -11.95 23.05
C GLN A 380 -7.55 -10.89 22.19
N CYS A 381 -7.55 -11.04 20.87
CA CYS A 381 -7.02 -10.01 19.97
C CYS A 381 -7.77 -8.68 20.09
N ASN A 382 -9.09 -8.71 20.29
CA ASN A 382 -9.90 -7.52 20.52
C ASN A 382 -9.63 -6.87 21.89
N LYS A 383 -9.33 -7.68 22.93
CA LYS A 383 -8.95 -7.17 24.24
C LYS A 383 -7.62 -6.42 24.24
N ALA A 384 -6.74 -6.72 23.28
CA ALA A 384 -5.49 -5.98 23.09
C ALA A 384 -5.68 -4.58 22.49
N GLY A 385 -6.91 -4.15 22.21
CA GLY A 385 -7.24 -2.82 21.73
C GLY A 385 -7.00 -2.59 20.23
N TYR A 386 -6.75 -3.65 19.46
CA TYR A 386 -6.66 -3.54 17.99
C TYR A 386 -8.05 -3.50 17.34
N SER A 387 -8.26 -2.59 16.41
CA SER A 387 -9.48 -2.54 15.61
C SER A 387 -9.33 -3.44 14.38
N LEU A 388 -9.48 -4.74 14.58
CA LEU A 388 -9.41 -5.75 13.53
C LEU A 388 -10.80 -6.15 13.08
N SER A 389 -11.04 -6.17 11.77
CA SER A 389 -12.26 -6.73 11.21
C SER A 389 -12.31 -8.25 11.44
N GLU A 390 -13.48 -8.84 11.36
CA GLU A 390 -13.67 -10.29 11.51
C GLU A 390 -12.82 -11.07 10.48
N ILE A 391 -12.76 -10.60 9.23
CA ILE A 391 -11.92 -11.20 8.17
C ILE A 391 -10.44 -11.14 8.57
N GLN A 392 -9.97 -10.03 9.14
CA GLN A 392 -8.58 -9.89 9.58
C GLN A 392 -8.27 -10.82 10.76
N GLN A 393 -9.18 -10.95 11.71
CA GLN A 393 -9.04 -11.88 12.85
C GLN A 393 -8.96 -13.34 12.37
N GLN A 394 -9.86 -13.74 11.47
CA GLN A 394 -9.85 -15.08 10.89
C GLN A 394 -8.54 -15.35 10.12
N ALA A 395 -8.00 -14.37 9.42
CA ALA A 395 -6.73 -14.49 8.72
C ALA A 395 -5.55 -14.68 9.69
N ILE A 396 -5.51 -13.93 10.80
CA ILE A 396 -4.49 -14.09 11.84
C ILE A 396 -4.57 -15.50 12.44
N ILE A 397 -5.77 -15.97 12.81
CA ILE A 397 -5.99 -17.29 13.38
C ILE A 397 -5.54 -18.38 12.40
N ALA A 398 -5.90 -18.27 11.12
CA ALA A 398 -5.47 -19.21 10.09
C ALA A 398 -3.95 -19.30 10.00
N ALA A 399 -3.26 -18.15 10.02
CA ALA A 399 -1.80 -18.09 9.96
C ALA A 399 -1.13 -18.65 11.22
N LEU A 400 -1.72 -18.46 12.41
CA LEU A 400 -1.21 -19.01 13.67
C LEU A 400 -1.36 -20.54 13.75
N ASN A 401 -2.45 -21.08 13.21
CA ASN A 401 -2.75 -22.52 13.22
C ASN A 401 -2.05 -23.29 12.07
N SER A 402 -1.45 -22.56 11.11
CA SER A 402 -0.75 -23.18 9.99
C SER A 402 0.72 -23.42 10.33
N SER A 403 1.23 -24.59 9.95
CA SER A 403 2.67 -24.88 9.93
C SER A 403 3.39 -24.21 8.74
N GLU A 404 2.65 -23.78 7.73
CA GLU A 404 3.19 -23.16 6.53
C GLU A 404 3.64 -21.72 6.83
N LYS A 405 4.89 -21.41 6.52
CA LYS A 405 5.44 -20.06 6.59
C LYS A 405 5.74 -19.55 5.20
N PRO A 406 5.30 -18.33 4.85
CA PRO A 406 5.52 -17.81 3.52
C PRO A 406 7.00 -17.48 3.29
N HIS A 407 7.55 -17.93 2.17
CA HIS A 407 8.83 -17.47 1.65
C HIS A 407 8.72 -16.01 1.19
N HIS A 408 9.85 -15.29 1.25
CA HIS A 408 9.93 -13.95 0.69
C HIS A 408 10.04 -14.04 -0.84
N ILE A 409 9.02 -13.57 -1.55
CA ILE A 409 8.98 -13.51 -3.02
C ILE A 409 9.06 -12.04 -3.45
N PRO A 410 10.12 -11.64 -4.18
CA PRO A 410 10.30 -10.24 -4.59
C PRO A 410 9.10 -9.67 -5.37
N ALA A 411 8.48 -10.43 -6.26
CA ALA A 411 7.31 -10.01 -7.02
C ALA A 411 6.08 -9.75 -6.12
N GLU A 412 5.80 -10.65 -5.16
CA GLU A 412 4.72 -10.45 -4.18
C GLU A 412 5.02 -9.27 -3.26
N PHE A 413 6.26 -9.13 -2.82
CA PHE A 413 6.71 -7.98 -2.02
C PHE A 413 6.52 -6.68 -2.78
N ALA A 414 6.98 -6.59 -4.04
CA ALA A 414 6.83 -5.38 -4.86
C ALA A 414 5.36 -5.02 -5.09
N GLY A 415 4.48 -5.99 -5.33
CA GLY A 415 3.04 -5.78 -5.44
C GLY A 415 2.44 -5.18 -4.16
N HIS A 416 2.85 -5.66 -2.99
CA HIS A 416 2.44 -5.09 -1.71
C HIS A 416 2.98 -3.68 -1.49
N GLN A 417 4.26 -3.45 -1.80
CA GLN A 417 4.87 -2.12 -1.66
C GLN A 417 4.24 -1.12 -2.64
N PHE A 418 3.85 -1.54 -3.83
CA PHE A 418 3.10 -0.70 -4.77
C PHE A 418 1.85 -0.11 -4.12
N THR A 419 1.09 -0.95 -3.41
CA THR A 419 -0.12 -0.52 -2.68
C THR A 419 0.23 0.28 -1.43
N ALA A 420 1.18 -0.20 -0.60
CA ALA A 420 1.55 0.43 0.66
C ALA A 420 2.17 1.82 0.50
N LEU A 421 3.05 1.98 -0.49
CA LEU A 421 3.71 3.24 -0.86
C LEU A 421 2.88 4.10 -1.80
N ARG A 422 1.70 3.60 -2.20
CA ARG A 422 0.74 4.31 -3.05
C ARG A 422 1.30 4.83 -4.37
N CYS A 423 2.01 3.98 -5.11
CA CYS A 423 2.50 4.34 -6.44
C CYS A 423 1.38 4.81 -7.38
N ALA A 424 0.18 4.22 -7.23
CA ALA A 424 -1.04 4.64 -7.93
C ALA A 424 -1.52 6.06 -7.57
N ALA A 425 -0.97 6.71 -6.54
CA ALA A 425 -1.27 8.12 -6.28
C ALA A 425 -0.84 9.02 -7.45
N CYS A 426 0.26 8.68 -8.09
CA CYS A 426 0.86 9.45 -9.18
C CYS A 426 0.83 8.76 -10.54
N HIS A 427 0.90 7.43 -10.58
CA HIS A 427 1.05 6.64 -11.79
C HIS A 427 -0.22 5.90 -12.18
N ASP A 428 -0.55 5.92 -13.46
CA ASP A 428 -1.53 5.01 -14.05
C ASP A 428 -0.94 3.59 -14.09
N ARG A 429 -1.77 2.58 -13.94
CA ARG A 429 -1.38 1.17 -14.08
C ARG A 429 -2.59 0.31 -14.39
N ASN A 430 -2.43 -0.66 -15.29
CA ASN A 430 -3.46 -1.66 -15.60
C ASN A 430 -4.81 -1.03 -15.99
N GLY A 431 -4.80 0.06 -16.76
CA GLY A 431 -5.99 0.81 -17.15
C GLY A 431 -6.60 1.67 -16.02
N GLN A 432 -6.10 1.56 -14.81
CA GLN A 432 -6.56 2.40 -13.68
C GLN A 432 -5.85 3.76 -13.70
N GLN A 433 -6.65 4.80 -13.57
CA GLN A 433 -6.17 6.17 -13.55
C GLN A 433 -5.52 6.53 -12.21
N ALA A 434 -4.41 7.27 -12.26
CA ALA A 434 -3.74 7.77 -11.06
C ALA A 434 -4.67 8.61 -10.17
N HIS A 435 -4.59 8.44 -8.85
CA HIS A 435 -5.44 9.13 -7.88
C HIS A 435 -5.30 10.65 -7.98
N ARG A 436 -4.10 11.19 -8.25
CA ARG A 436 -3.91 12.62 -8.45
C ARG A 436 -4.78 13.20 -9.58
N LYS A 437 -5.06 12.43 -10.62
CA LYS A 437 -5.95 12.83 -11.70
C LYS A 437 -7.41 12.80 -11.26
N LYS A 438 -7.79 11.77 -10.46
CA LYS A 438 -9.13 11.62 -9.90
C LYS A 438 -9.51 12.77 -8.98
N PHE A 439 -8.55 13.26 -8.17
CA PHE A 439 -8.80 14.23 -7.10
C PHE A 439 -8.28 15.64 -7.40
N HIS A 440 -7.77 15.92 -8.60
CA HIS A 440 -7.15 17.22 -8.90
C HIS A 440 -8.14 18.39 -8.81
N GLU A 441 -9.42 18.15 -9.10
CA GLU A 441 -10.48 19.17 -9.01
C GLU A 441 -10.59 19.78 -7.59
N GLU A 442 -10.34 18.96 -6.54
CA GLU A 442 -10.40 19.43 -5.16
C GLU A 442 -9.39 20.55 -4.86
N ILE A 443 -8.31 20.64 -5.64
CA ILE A 443 -7.19 21.57 -5.43
C ILE A 443 -6.93 22.51 -6.62
N MET A 444 -7.87 22.61 -7.57
CA MET A 444 -7.70 23.50 -8.73
C MET A 444 -7.46 24.95 -8.34
N HIS A 445 -8.01 25.43 -7.23
CA HIS A 445 -7.78 26.76 -6.67
C HIS A 445 -6.31 27.02 -6.27
N LEU A 446 -5.49 25.99 -6.12
CA LEU A 446 -4.06 26.07 -5.83
C LEU A 446 -3.19 26.10 -7.08
N LYS A 447 -3.78 25.94 -8.26
CA LYS A 447 -3.05 25.95 -9.54
C LYS A 447 -2.33 27.29 -9.71
N PRO A 448 -1.02 27.30 -10.09
CA PRO A 448 -0.32 28.56 -10.38
C PRO A 448 -0.97 29.31 -11.54
N ALA A 449 -1.14 30.62 -11.39
CA ALA A 449 -1.74 31.48 -12.41
C ALA A 449 -0.89 31.59 -13.70
N ASP A 450 0.42 31.42 -13.58
CA ASP A 450 1.38 31.63 -14.67
C ASP A 450 1.47 30.46 -15.68
N ARG A 451 0.59 29.46 -15.55
CA ARG A 451 0.45 28.41 -16.57
C ARG A 451 -0.67 28.73 -17.55
N ALA A 452 -0.45 29.72 -18.36
CA ALA A 452 -0.98 29.80 -19.72
C ALA A 452 -0.16 28.89 -20.67
N ILE A 453 0.26 27.71 -20.25
CA ILE A 453 0.57 26.64 -21.19
C ILE A 453 -0.80 26.04 -21.48
N ASP A 454 -1.29 26.31 -22.67
CA ASP A 454 -2.49 25.73 -23.25
C ASP A 454 -2.48 24.20 -23.08
N ASP A 455 -2.96 23.71 -21.92
CA ASP A 455 -3.19 22.27 -21.69
C ASP A 455 -4.23 21.70 -22.67
N GLU A 456 -4.87 22.58 -23.46
CA GLU A 456 -5.91 22.24 -24.43
C GLU A 456 -5.42 22.19 -25.89
N LYS A 457 -4.18 22.59 -26.20
CA LYS A 457 -3.67 22.45 -27.58
C LYS A 457 -3.27 21.00 -27.85
N PRO A 458 -3.78 20.39 -28.95
CA PRO A 458 -3.25 19.14 -29.47
C PRO A 458 -1.74 19.26 -29.69
N GLY A 459 -0.92 18.47 -28.97
CA GLY A 459 0.54 18.54 -29.03
C GLY A 459 1.21 19.29 -27.88
N SER A 460 0.49 19.95 -26.97
CA SER A 460 1.07 20.39 -25.71
C SER A 460 1.59 19.16 -24.98
N HIS A 461 2.85 19.20 -24.52
CA HIS A 461 3.41 18.13 -23.69
C HIS A 461 2.65 18.14 -22.36
N LYS A 462 1.51 17.41 -22.30
CA LYS A 462 0.83 17.13 -21.05
C LYS A 462 1.87 16.62 -20.08
N GLU A 463 1.81 17.04 -18.82
CA GLU A 463 2.68 16.50 -17.77
C GLU A 463 2.37 15.01 -17.58
N LEU A 464 2.84 14.20 -18.50
CA LEU A 464 2.62 12.76 -18.52
C LEU A 464 3.59 12.12 -17.54
N ILE A 465 3.09 11.84 -16.34
CA ILE A 465 3.74 10.86 -15.47
C ILE A 465 3.59 9.50 -16.19
N PRO A 466 4.69 8.77 -16.42
CA PRO A 466 4.61 7.53 -17.18
C PRO A 466 3.75 6.49 -16.47
N PRO A 467 2.94 5.71 -17.19
CA PRO A 467 2.26 4.56 -16.62
C PRO A 467 3.27 3.50 -16.18
N LEU A 468 2.92 2.72 -15.17
CA LEU A 468 3.78 1.66 -14.62
C LEU A 468 3.50 0.28 -15.23
N ASP A 469 2.81 0.24 -16.38
CA ASP A 469 2.58 -1.01 -17.09
C ASP A 469 3.88 -1.54 -17.67
N HIS A 470 4.10 -2.84 -17.52
CA HIS A 470 5.22 -3.56 -18.12
C HIS A 470 6.61 -3.00 -17.78
N LEU A 471 6.83 -2.55 -16.54
CA LEU A 471 8.10 -1.96 -16.10
C LEU A 471 9.31 -2.88 -16.31
N GLY A 472 9.12 -4.18 -16.09
CA GLY A 472 10.18 -5.18 -16.26
C GLY A 472 10.70 -5.26 -17.70
N PHE A 473 9.85 -4.96 -18.69
CA PHE A 473 10.25 -4.93 -20.09
C PHE A 473 10.92 -3.61 -20.53
N LYS A 474 10.50 -2.51 -19.91
CA LYS A 474 10.86 -1.17 -20.38
C LYS A 474 12.15 -0.66 -19.77
N LEU A 475 12.47 -1.11 -18.54
CA LEU A 475 13.52 -0.51 -17.73
C LEU A 475 14.47 -1.56 -17.15
N ARG A 476 15.77 -1.29 -17.26
CA ARG A 476 16.80 -2.15 -16.64
C ARG A 476 16.72 -2.10 -15.12
N PRO A 477 16.95 -3.22 -14.40
CA PRO A 477 16.84 -3.28 -12.94
C PRO A 477 17.72 -2.25 -12.21
N GLU A 478 18.97 -2.04 -12.67
CA GLU A 478 19.91 -1.10 -12.07
C GLU A 478 19.41 0.34 -12.19
N TRP A 479 18.83 0.69 -13.35
CA TRP A 479 18.26 2.02 -13.57
C TRP A 479 17.04 2.25 -12.69
N ARG A 480 16.13 1.25 -12.58
CA ARG A 480 14.96 1.31 -11.69
C ARG A 480 15.38 1.51 -10.22
N THR A 481 16.39 0.76 -9.77
CA THR A 481 16.93 0.89 -8.42
C THR A 481 17.46 2.30 -8.18
N ARG A 482 18.27 2.84 -9.10
CA ARG A 482 18.79 4.21 -9.00
C ARG A 482 17.68 5.27 -9.00
N LEU A 483 16.62 5.07 -9.78
CA LEU A 483 15.45 5.95 -9.79
C LEU A 483 14.73 5.94 -8.44
N LEU A 484 14.44 4.73 -7.92
CA LEU A 484 13.73 4.54 -6.66
C LEU A 484 14.54 5.02 -5.44
N THR A 485 15.87 5.00 -5.50
CA THR A 485 16.74 5.56 -4.45
C THR A 485 16.95 7.07 -4.57
N GLY A 486 16.43 7.72 -5.62
CA GLY A 486 16.67 9.14 -5.88
C GLY A 486 18.07 9.47 -6.46
N ASN A 487 18.84 8.45 -6.88
CA ASN A 487 20.23 8.57 -7.33
C ASN A 487 20.39 8.78 -8.84
N ILE A 488 19.37 9.31 -9.52
CA ILE A 488 19.47 9.69 -10.94
C ILE A 488 19.66 11.20 -11.07
N GLN A 489 20.83 11.59 -11.59
CA GLN A 489 21.15 12.96 -11.94
C GLN A 489 21.74 12.99 -13.36
N PRO A 490 21.38 13.94 -14.21
CA PRO A 490 20.33 14.94 -14.03
C PRO A 490 18.92 14.31 -14.06
N LYS A 491 17.92 15.06 -13.61
CA LYS A 491 16.51 14.64 -13.66
C LYS A 491 16.11 14.28 -15.10
N THR A 492 15.61 13.05 -15.31
CA THR A 492 15.33 12.53 -16.67
C THR A 492 14.26 13.31 -17.45
N ARG A 493 13.35 13.97 -16.74
CA ARG A 493 12.28 14.81 -17.30
C ARG A 493 12.31 16.17 -16.62
N HIS A 494 13.31 16.98 -16.99
CA HIS A 494 13.54 18.30 -16.37
C HIS A 494 12.39 19.30 -16.57
N TRP A 495 11.56 19.13 -17.60
CA TRP A 495 10.36 19.94 -17.84
C TRP A 495 9.19 19.63 -16.90
N LEU A 496 9.13 18.44 -16.31
CA LEU A 496 8.10 18.11 -15.35
C LEU A 496 8.34 18.82 -14.02
N LYS A 497 7.33 19.53 -13.50
CA LYS A 497 7.37 20.09 -12.14
C LYS A 497 7.21 19.00 -11.08
N ALA A 498 6.37 17.99 -11.34
CA ALA A 498 6.27 16.82 -10.49
C ALA A 498 7.62 16.08 -10.39
N ARG A 499 7.94 15.62 -9.18
CA ARG A 499 9.14 14.83 -8.90
C ARG A 499 8.76 13.38 -8.65
N MET A 500 9.52 12.44 -9.20
CA MET A 500 9.50 11.07 -8.71
C MET A 500 10.25 11.06 -7.37
N PRO A 501 9.58 10.77 -6.25
CA PRO A 501 10.24 10.78 -4.95
C PRO A 501 11.09 9.54 -4.73
N ALA A 502 12.02 9.60 -3.78
CA ALA A 502 12.85 8.48 -3.38
C ALA A 502 12.15 7.58 -2.34
N PHE A 503 12.37 6.26 -2.46
CA PHE A 503 11.87 5.21 -1.57
C PHE A 503 13.03 4.34 -1.05
N ALA A 504 14.09 4.96 -0.58
CA ALA A 504 15.41 4.36 -0.40
C ALA A 504 15.41 2.97 0.27
N LYS A 505 14.62 2.77 1.33
CA LYS A 505 14.65 1.53 2.11
C LYS A 505 14.22 0.28 1.35
N HIS A 506 13.30 0.40 0.40
CA HIS A 506 12.70 -0.76 -0.28
C HIS A 506 13.05 -0.82 -1.76
N SER A 507 13.83 0.10 -2.26
CA SER A 507 14.07 0.29 -3.69
C SER A 507 14.66 -0.93 -4.39
N ILE A 508 15.63 -1.62 -3.76
CA ILE A 508 16.27 -2.81 -4.32
C ILE A 508 15.26 -3.95 -4.48
N GLU A 509 14.52 -4.26 -3.42
CA GLU A 509 13.55 -5.36 -3.43
C GLU A 509 12.35 -5.06 -4.35
N ILE A 510 11.87 -3.82 -4.37
CA ILE A 510 10.83 -3.38 -5.31
C ILE A 510 11.33 -3.51 -6.74
N SER A 511 12.56 -3.07 -7.02
CA SER A 511 13.16 -3.17 -8.36
C SER A 511 13.28 -4.63 -8.82
N LYS A 512 13.71 -5.54 -7.95
CA LYS A 512 13.76 -6.99 -8.26
C LYS A 512 12.36 -7.55 -8.57
N GLY A 513 11.35 -7.15 -7.81
CA GLY A 513 10.00 -7.67 -7.97
C GLY A 513 9.25 -7.15 -9.19
N PHE A 514 9.72 -6.09 -9.83
CA PHE A 514 9.21 -5.60 -11.12
C PHE A 514 9.94 -6.20 -12.33
N SER A 515 10.85 -7.14 -12.12
CA SER A 515 11.64 -7.78 -13.21
C SER A 515 10.84 -8.82 -13.94
#